data_3dc0b4eef30f3f515497653d6306c606
#
_entry.id   3dc0b4eef30f3f515497653d6306c606
#
_cell.length_a   1.000
_cell.length_b   1.000
_cell.length_c   1.000
_cell.angle_alpha   90.00
_cell.angle_beta   90.00
_cell.angle_gamma   90.00
#
_symmetry.space_group_name_H-M   'P 1'
#
loop_
_entity.id
_entity.type
_entity.pdbx_description
1 polymer ?
#
loop_
_entity_poly.entity_id
_entity_poly.type
_entity_poly.pdbx_seq_one_letter_code
_entity_poly.pdbx_strand_id
1 'polypeptide(L)'
;ILKKKPEAAKNLEDVYEQNDSVLRNLFSFSGSILDIKGYSGPREFTENFPFVPYQFIIMQKVFAEIRKHGNSGKHLSGGERSMLSGFQEAAQKIQEKDEYALVPFFRFYDTVHTFLDGSIRRVIERCQKAVDNGDGIEQQDVDVLKLLYLIRYIDDIPSNLDNIVILMADDIRVDKIVMREAV
;
A
#
# COMPACT_ATOMS: atom_id res chain seq x y z
N ILE A 1 -6.75 6.80 15.68
CA ILE A 1 -6.23 5.40 15.65
C ILE A 1 -4.72 5.39 15.63
N LEU A 2 -4.08 6.28 14.89
CA LEU A 2 -2.62 6.36 14.74
C LEU A 2 -1.92 7.32 15.74
N LYS A 3 -2.56 7.63 16.87
CA LYS A 3 -1.98 8.54 17.86
C LYS A 3 -0.68 7.97 18.44
N LYS A 4 0.43 8.71 18.32
CA LYS A 4 1.74 8.33 18.83
C LYS A 4 1.94 8.81 20.26
N LYS A 5 2.79 8.12 21.00
CA LYS A 5 3.33 8.62 22.25
C LYS A 5 4.26 9.81 21.97
N PRO A 6 4.41 10.78 22.89
CA PRO A 6 5.22 11.98 22.64
C PRO A 6 6.67 11.69 22.21
N GLU A 7 7.32 10.71 22.83
CA GLU A 7 8.69 10.30 22.47
C GLU A 7 8.76 9.74 21.04
N ALA A 8 7.82 8.87 20.67
CA ALA A 8 7.75 8.31 19.33
C ALA A 8 7.43 9.40 18.29
N ALA A 9 6.58 10.37 18.62
CA ALA A 9 6.28 11.49 17.74
C ALA A 9 7.53 12.32 17.44
N LYS A 10 8.34 12.62 18.46
CA LYS A 10 9.59 13.36 18.29
C LYS A 10 10.59 12.59 17.43
N ASN A 11 10.77 11.30 17.68
CA ASN A 11 11.66 10.47 16.85
C ASN A 11 11.22 10.47 15.39
N LEU A 12 9.92 10.39 15.11
CA LEU A 12 9.39 10.44 13.74
C LEU A 12 9.59 11.80 13.08
N GLU A 13 9.48 12.91 13.82
CA GLU A 13 9.81 14.24 13.30
C GLU A 13 11.29 14.31 12.89
N ASP A 14 12.20 13.81 13.74
CA ASP A 14 13.65 13.77 13.47
C ASP A 14 13.94 12.88 12.23
N VAL A 15 13.27 11.71 12.10
CA VAL A 15 13.37 10.85 10.91
C VAL A 15 12.94 11.60 9.65
N TYR A 16 11.82 12.31 9.70
CA TYR A 16 11.36 13.09 8.55
C TYR A 16 12.36 14.17 8.15
N GLU A 17 12.85 14.97 9.10
CA GLU A 17 13.78 16.07 8.84
C GLU A 17 15.10 15.58 8.21
N GLN A 18 15.59 14.43 8.66
CA GLN A 18 16.80 13.80 8.10
C GLN A 18 16.59 13.21 6.70
N ASN A 19 15.35 12.90 6.32
CA ASN A 19 15.02 12.20 5.06
C ASN A 19 14.07 12.99 4.15
N ASP A 20 13.85 14.29 4.38
CA ASP A 20 12.88 15.11 3.64
C ASP A 20 13.05 15.04 2.12
N SER A 21 14.28 15.16 1.62
CA SER A 21 14.56 15.08 0.19
C SER A 21 14.29 13.70 -0.40
N VAL A 22 14.59 12.64 0.35
CA VAL A 22 14.30 11.26 -0.06
C VAL A 22 12.81 11.03 -0.14
N LEU A 23 12.06 11.44 0.90
CA LEU A 23 10.61 11.28 0.97
C LEU A 23 9.88 12.04 -0.15
N ARG A 24 10.31 13.25 -0.48
CA ARG A 24 9.75 14.02 -1.60
C ARG A 24 9.93 13.33 -2.94
N ASN A 25 11.11 12.73 -3.17
CA ASN A 25 11.42 12.03 -4.41
C ASN A 25 10.77 10.64 -4.48
N LEU A 26 10.61 9.96 -3.34
CA LEU A 26 10.05 8.61 -3.28
C LEU A 26 8.62 8.56 -3.81
N PHE A 27 7.78 9.54 -3.50
CA PHE A 27 6.35 9.55 -3.81
C PHE A 27 5.97 10.42 -5.01
N SER A 28 6.85 10.56 -6.01
CA SER A 28 6.58 11.28 -7.25
C SER A 28 5.95 10.35 -8.28
N PHE A 29 4.62 10.34 -8.36
CA PHE A 29 3.87 9.52 -9.31
C PHE A 29 3.93 10.07 -10.73
N SER A 30 4.12 9.16 -11.70
CA SER A 30 4.20 9.49 -13.12
C SER A 30 2.84 9.35 -13.79
N GLY A 31 2.41 10.39 -14.51
CA GLY A 31 1.18 10.37 -15.32
C GLY A 31 -0.11 10.24 -14.52
N SER A 32 -0.09 10.45 -13.21
CA SER A 32 -1.29 10.45 -12.38
C SER A 32 -2.16 11.68 -12.67
N ILE A 33 -3.46 11.45 -12.81
CA ILE A 33 -4.48 12.51 -12.91
C ILE A 33 -4.84 13.03 -11.51
N LEU A 34 -4.67 12.17 -10.49
CA LEU A 34 -4.89 12.53 -9.09
C LEU A 34 -3.74 13.38 -8.56
N ASP A 35 -4.09 14.41 -7.81
CA ASP A 35 -3.14 15.14 -6.97
C ASP A 35 -2.79 14.31 -5.73
N ILE A 36 -2.11 13.18 -5.96
CA ILE A 36 -1.64 12.29 -4.90
C ILE A 36 -0.19 12.63 -4.58
N LYS A 37 0.06 12.80 -3.29
CA LYS A 37 1.35 13.23 -2.77
C LYS A 37 1.81 12.32 -1.64
N GLY A 38 3.09 12.40 -1.35
CA GLY A 38 3.66 11.93 -0.11
C GLY A 38 3.26 12.84 1.06
N TYR A 39 4.18 13.09 1.93
CA TYR A 39 3.96 13.93 3.11
C TYR A 39 4.23 15.40 2.80
N SER A 40 3.40 16.30 3.36
CA SER A 40 3.58 17.75 3.26
C SER A 40 4.58 18.31 4.28
N GLY A 41 4.92 17.53 5.31
CA GLY A 41 5.86 17.94 6.35
C GLY A 41 5.94 16.95 7.51
N PRO A 42 6.79 17.24 8.51
CA PRO A 42 7.07 16.32 9.63
C PRO A 42 5.82 15.99 10.44
N ARG A 43 4.92 16.95 10.63
CA ARG A 43 3.67 16.71 11.34
C ARG A 43 2.79 15.68 10.62
N GLU A 44 2.58 15.84 9.32
CA GLU A 44 1.77 14.91 8.54
C GLU A 44 2.41 13.52 8.49
N PHE A 45 3.75 13.45 8.38
CA PHE A 45 4.49 12.20 8.51
C PHE A 45 4.19 11.51 9.84
N THR A 46 4.38 12.21 10.96
CA THR A 46 4.15 11.69 12.31
C THR A 46 2.70 11.24 12.52
N GLU A 47 1.73 12.03 12.04
CA GLU A 47 0.31 11.71 12.19
C GLU A 47 -0.09 10.47 11.39
N ASN A 48 0.44 10.29 10.18
CA ASN A 48 0.05 9.20 9.26
C ASN A 48 0.94 7.96 9.34
N PHE A 49 2.18 8.07 9.82
CA PHE A 49 3.09 6.92 9.93
C PHE A 49 2.40 5.69 10.53
N PRO A 50 2.56 4.50 9.98
CA PRO A 50 3.45 4.09 8.89
C PRO A 50 2.81 4.18 7.49
N PHE A 51 1.71 4.91 7.35
CA PHE A 51 1.00 5.10 6.08
C PHE A 51 1.41 6.39 5.40
N VAL A 52 1.28 6.41 4.08
CA VAL A 52 1.50 7.59 3.25
C VAL A 52 0.14 8.20 2.88
N PRO A 53 -0.02 9.53 2.87
CA PRO A 53 -1.32 10.18 2.60
C PRO A 53 -2.03 9.69 1.34
N TYR A 54 -1.32 9.40 0.24
CA TYR A 54 -1.92 8.89 -1.00
C TYR A 54 -2.67 7.56 -0.79
N GLN A 55 -2.28 6.74 0.19
CA GLN A 55 -2.89 5.44 0.42
C GLN A 55 -4.35 5.54 0.85
N PHE A 56 -4.69 6.57 1.62
CA PHE A 56 -6.08 6.82 2.02
C PHE A 56 -6.96 7.14 0.81
N ILE A 57 -6.45 7.95 -0.13
CA ILE A 57 -7.16 8.33 -1.37
C ILE A 57 -7.35 7.11 -2.27
N ILE A 58 -6.28 6.34 -2.50
CA ILE A 58 -6.36 5.14 -3.36
C ILE A 58 -7.29 4.09 -2.74
N MET A 59 -7.24 3.87 -1.43
CA MET A 59 -8.13 2.90 -0.78
C MET A 59 -9.60 3.27 -0.89
N GLN A 60 -9.94 4.56 -0.79
CA GLN A 60 -11.32 5.01 -1.05
C GLN A 60 -11.78 4.66 -2.47
N LYS A 61 -10.90 4.83 -3.46
CA LYS A 61 -11.18 4.46 -4.85
C LYS A 61 -11.29 2.94 -5.02
N VAL A 62 -10.39 2.16 -4.43
CA VAL A 62 -10.47 0.69 -4.44
C VAL A 62 -11.83 0.22 -3.92
N PHE A 63 -12.28 0.73 -2.77
CA PHE A 63 -13.59 0.37 -2.23
C PHE A 63 -14.75 0.84 -3.11
N ALA A 64 -14.63 2.01 -3.75
CA ALA A 64 -15.63 2.48 -4.70
C ALA A 64 -15.75 1.56 -5.92
N GLU A 65 -14.61 1.12 -6.48
CA GLU A 65 -14.59 0.21 -7.62
C GLU A 65 -15.05 -1.21 -7.26
N ILE A 66 -14.72 -1.71 -6.08
CA ILE A 66 -15.24 -2.99 -5.58
C ILE A 66 -16.78 -2.96 -5.49
N ARG A 67 -17.39 -1.84 -5.08
CA ARG A 67 -18.85 -1.68 -5.05
C ARG A 67 -19.48 -1.75 -6.43
N LYS A 68 -18.79 -1.24 -7.46
CA LYS A 68 -19.28 -1.25 -8.85
C LYS A 68 -19.15 -2.63 -9.51
N HIS A 69 -18.04 -3.32 -9.26
CA HIS A 69 -17.63 -4.52 -10.00
C HIS A 69 -17.64 -5.82 -9.18
N GLY A 70 -17.83 -5.73 -7.86
CA GLY A 70 -17.83 -6.89 -6.98
C GLY A 70 -19.16 -7.63 -6.96
N ASN A 71 -19.10 -8.95 -6.75
CA ASN A 71 -20.29 -9.82 -6.61
C ASN A 71 -21.12 -9.57 -5.33
N SER A 72 -20.71 -8.68 -4.47
CA SER A 72 -21.25 -8.50 -3.12
C SER A 72 -22.02 -7.20 -2.93
N GLY A 73 -22.92 -6.88 -3.85
CA GLY A 73 -23.80 -5.70 -3.73
C GLY A 73 -24.65 -5.61 -2.46
N LYS A 74 -24.57 -6.59 -1.54
CA LYS A 74 -25.35 -6.65 -0.29
C LYS A 74 -24.54 -6.53 1.01
N HIS A 75 -23.21 -6.62 0.99
CA HIS A 75 -22.42 -6.70 2.23
C HIS A 75 -21.41 -5.57 2.46
N LEU A 76 -21.32 -4.58 1.59
CA LEU A 76 -20.47 -3.40 1.76
C LEU A 76 -21.14 -2.28 2.60
N SER A 77 -22.24 -2.57 3.30
CA SER A 77 -22.82 -1.64 4.29
C SER A 77 -21.86 -1.32 5.45
N GLY A 78 -20.74 -2.04 5.55
CA GLY A 78 -19.65 -1.79 6.50
C GLY A 78 -18.38 -1.25 5.85
N GLY A 79 -18.44 -0.62 4.67
CA GLY A 79 -17.27 -0.19 3.90
C GLY A 79 -16.25 0.65 4.69
N GLU A 80 -16.71 1.57 5.51
CA GLU A 80 -15.84 2.38 6.38
C GLU A 80 -15.18 1.53 7.48
N ARG A 81 -15.93 0.63 8.10
CA ARG A 81 -15.40 -0.30 9.11
C ARG A 81 -14.37 -1.26 8.49
N SER A 82 -14.64 -1.78 7.29
CA SER A 82 -13.74 -2.67 6.57
C SER A 82 -12.46 -1.93 6.14
N MET A 83 -12.56 -0.68 5.71
CA MET A 83 -11.40 0.14 5.38
C MET A 83 -10.55 0.40 6.62
N LEU A 84 -11.18 0.72 7.76
CA LEU A 84 -10.49 0.94 9.02
C LEU A 84 -9.77 -0.33 9.51
N SER A 85 -10.42 -1.48 9.40
CA SER A 85 -9.80 -2.79 9.69
C SER A 85 -8.61 -3.04 8.79
N GLY A 86 -8.70 -2.70 7.50
CA GLY A 86 -7.62 -2.82 6.54
C GLY A 86 -6.36 -2.06 6.95
N PHE A 87 -6.51 -0.81 7.37
CA PHE A 87 -5.39 -0.02 7.88
C PHE A 87 -4.83 -0.60 9.17
N GLN A 88 -5.69 -1.07 10.08
CA GLN A 88 -5.24 -1.70 11.31
C GLN A 88 -4.46 -2.99 11.04
N GLU A 89 -4.98 -3.89 10.22
CA GLU A 89 -4.33 -5.15 9.86
C GLU A 89 -3.00 -4.92 9.13
N ALA A 90 -2.96 -3.97 8.19
CA ALA A 90 -1.74 -3.62 7.48
C ALA A 90 -0.66 -3.06 8.42
N ALA A 91 -1.03 -2.22 9.40
CA ALA A 91 -0.11 -1.72 10.42
C ALA A 91 0.42 -2.85 11.32
N GLN A 92 -0.43 -3.81 11.70
CA GLN A 92 0.00 -4.97 12.50
C GLN A 92 1.03 -5.85 11.78
N LYS A 93 0.97 -5.94 10.45
CA LYS A 93 1.94 -6.72 9.65
C LYS A 93 3.37 -6.16 9.71
N ILE A 94 3.54 -4.91 10.07
CA ILE A 94 4.85 -4.26 10.15
C ILE A 94 5.20 -3.77 11.57
N GLN A 95 4.46 -4.19 12.59
CA GLN A 95 4.63 -3.71 13.97
C GLN A 95 6.01 -3.96 14.57
N GLU A 96 6.75 -4.96 14.06
CA GLU A 96 8.11 -5.30 14.49
C GLU A 96 9.21 -4.57 13.71
N LYS A 97 8.81 -3.70 12.76
CA LYS A 97 9.73 -2.90 11.97
C LYS A 97 10.11 -1.60 12.70
N ASP A 98 11.19 -0.97 12.24
CA ASP A 98 11.69 0.29 12.78
C ASP A 98 10.90 1.53 12.29
N GLU A 99 11.35 2.71 12.71
CA GLU A 99 10.77 4.02 12.38
C GLU A 99 10.95 4.44 10.91
N TYR A 100 11.65 3.66 10.11
CA TYR A 100 11.82 3.87 8.67
C TYR A 100 10.83 3.05 7.84
N ALA A 101 10.08 2.14 8.46
CA ALA A 101 9.17 1.26 7.76
C ALA A 101 7.95 2.01 7.23
N LEU A 102 7.50 1.59 6.04
CA LEU A 102 6.25 2.01 5.43
C LEU A 102 5.37 0.78 5.17
N VAL A 103 4.07 0.97 5.14
CA VAL A 103 3.14 -0.07 4.69
C VAL A 103 3.10 -0.07 3.17
N PRO A 104 3.59 -1.12 2.47
CA PRO A 104 3.43 -1.22 1.03
C PRO A 104 1.96 -1.48 0.68
N PHE A 105 1.51 -0.94 -0.45
CA PHE A 105 0.07 -0.91 -0.77
C PHE A 105 -0.54 -2.31 -0.96
N PHE A 106 0.22 -3.29 -1.42
CA PHE A 106 -0.27 -4.67 -1.59
C PHE A 106 -0.79 -5.31 -0.28
N ARG A 107 -0.35 -4.83 0.89
CA ARG A 107 -0.83 -5.33 2.19
C ARG A 107 -2.32 -5.18 2.40
N PHE A 108 -2.95 -4.23 1.72
CA PHE A 108 -4.42 -4.06 1.77
C PHE A 108 -5.18 -5.17 1.04
N TYR A 109 -4.51 -5.96 0.19
CA TYR A 109 -5.15 -7.10 -0.50
C TYR A 109 -5.75 -8.09 0.50
N ASP A 110 -5.06 -8.40 1.58
CA ASP A 110 -5.48 -9.39 2.57
C ASP A 110 -6.83 -9.02 3.24
N THR A 111 -7.14 -7.73 3.33
CA THR A 111 -8.42 -7.24 3.86
C THR A 111 -9.53 -7.22 2.80
N VAL A 112 -9.20 -6.81 1.57
CA VAL A 112 -10.22 -6.64 0.53
C VAL A 112 -10.46 -7.86 -0.33
N HIS A 113 -9.60 -8.88 -0.27
CA HIS A 113 -9.67 -10.06 -1.15
C HIS A 113 -11.01 -10.81 -1.05
N THR A 114 -11.69 -10.77 0.09
CA THR A 114 -12.99 -11.40 0.28
C THR A 114 -14.10 -10.75 -0.55
N PHE A 115 -13.91 -9.49 -0.95
CA PHE A 115 -14.83 -8.73 -1.79
C PHE A 115 -14.48 -8.83 -3.29
N LEU A 116 -13.31 -9.38 -3.62
CA LEU A 116 -12.87 -9.57 -5.00
C LEU A 116 -13.49 -10.83 -5.62
N ASP A 117 -13.50 -10.87 -6.94
CA ASP A 117 -13.95 -12.06 -7.68
C ASP A 117 -13.15 -13.31 -7.28
N GLY A 118 -13.85 -14.43 -7.15
CA GLY A 118 -13.23 -15.69 -6.75
C GLY A 118 -12.18 -16.22 -7.74
N SER A 119 -12.21 -15.77 -9.00
CA SER A 119 -11.17 -16.10 -9.98
C SER A 119 -9.84 -15.46 -9.61
N ILE A 120 -9.85 -14.20 -9.17
CA ILE A 120 -8.66 -13.47 -8.71
C ILE A 120 -8.05 -14.18 -7.51
N ARG A 121 -8.87 -14.48 -6.52
CA ARG A 121 -8.39 -15.18 -5.31
C ARG A 121 -7.71 -16.51 -5.66
N ARG A 122 -8.31 -17.30 -6.54
CA ARG A 122 -7.71 -18.57 -6.99
C ARG A 122 -6.36 -18.40 -7.71
N VAL A 123 -6.19 -17.32 -8.47
CA VAL A 123 -4.89 -17.01 -9.11
C VAL A 123 -3.84 -16.71 -8.05
N ILE A 124 -4.13 -15.82 -7.12
CA ILE A 124 -3.21 -15.48 -6.03
C ILE A 124 -2.84 -16.70 -5.17
N GLU A 125 -3.84 -17.51 -4.78
CA GLU A 125 -3.62 -18.74 -4.00
C GLU A 125 -2.73 -19.75 -4.74
N ARG A 126 -2.91 -19.85 -6.06
CA ARG A 126 -2.11 -20.73 -6.91
C ARG A 126 -0.66 -20.24 -7.03
N CYS A 127 -0.46 -18.92 -7.21
CA CYS A 127 0.88 -18.34 -7.24
C CYS A 127 1.57 -18.47 -5.88
N GLN A 128 0.85 -18.26 -4.77
CA GLN A 128 1.41 -18.45 -3.43
C GLN A 128 1.87 -19.91 -3.20
N LYS A 129 1.09 -20.90 -3.63
CA LYS A 129 1.50 -22.31 -3.56
C LYS A 129 2.76 -22.58 -4.39
N ALA A 130 2.91 -21.93 -5.54
CA ALA A 130 4.11 -22.07 -6.36
C ALA A 130 5.34 -21.51 -5.63
N VAL A 131 5.21 -20.38 -4.92
CA VAL A 131 6.25 -19.83 -4.02
C VAL A 131 6.61 -20.85 -2.94
N ASP A 132 5.59 -21.38 -2.24
CA ASP A 132 5.79 -22.32 -1.13
C ASP A 132 6.47 -23.62 -1.57
N ASN A 133 6.27 -24.04 -2.82
CA ASN A 133 6.88 -25.21 -3.45
C ASN A 133 8.25 -24.95 -4.08
N GLY A 134 8.65 -23.68 -4.25
CA GLY A 134 9.87 -23.34 -4.98
C GLY A 134 9.78 -23.51 -6.50
N ASP A 135 8.59 -23.30 -7.07
CA ASP A 135 8.31 -23.53 -8.50
C ASP A 135 8.74 -22.34 -9.40
N GLY A 136 9.78 -21.58 -9.00
CA GLY A 136 10.37 -20.51 -9.81
C GLY A 136 9.60 -19.18 -9.77
N ILE A 137 8.65 -19.02 -8.84
CA ILE A 137 7.96 -17.77 -8.50
C ILE A 137 8.44 -17.32 -7.13
N GLU A 138 8.74 -16.05 -6.98
CA GLU A 138 9.15 -15.45 -5.71
C GLU A 138 7.98 -14.76 -5.00
N GLN A 139 8.12 -14.52 -3.69
CA GLN A 139 7.09 -13.83 -2.91
C GLN A 139 6.80 -12.45 -3.46
N GLN A 140 7.80 -11.74 -3.95
CA GLN A 140 7.64 -10.41 -4.55
C GLN A 140 6.73 -10.43 -5.78
N ASP A 141 6.79 -11.46 -6.60
CA ASP A 141 5.91 -11.61 -7.78
C ASP A 141 4.44 -11.68 -7.34
N VAL A 142 4.16 -12.42 -6.27
CA VAL A 142 2.81 -12.51 -5.70
C VAL A 142 2.37 -11.17 -5.11
N ASP A 143 3.26 -10.44 -4.45
CA ASP A 143 2.97 -9.14 -3.85
C ASP A 143 2.68 -8.07 -4.93
N VAL A 144 3.45 -8.07 -6.03
CA VAL A 144 3.16 -7.24 -7.21
C VAL A 144 1.81 -7.60 -7.82
N LEU A 145 1.51 -8.88 -7.96
CA LEU A 145 0.24 -9.34 -8.50
C LEU A 145 -0.94 -8.91 -7.62
N LYS A 146 -0.82 -9.00 -6.29
CA LYS A 146 -1.79 -8.47 -5.33
C LYS A 146 -2.02 -6.97 -5.52
N LEU A 147 -0.93 -6.20 -5.68
CA LEU A 147 -1.00 -4.78 -5.95
C LEU A 147 -1.76 -4.47 -7.23
N LEU A 148 -1.43 -5.15 -8.34
CA LEU A 148 -2.07 -4.95 -9.63
C LEU A 148 -3.58 -5.24 -9.57
N TYR A 149 -3.99 -6.26 -8.83
CA TYR A 149 -5.42 -6.54 -8.62
C TYR A 149 -6.12 -5.47 -7.78
N LEU A 150 -5.44 -4.83 -6.83
CA LEU A 150 -6.03 -3.74 -6.06
C LEU A 150 -6.31 -2.51 -6.92
N ILE A 151 -5.38 -2.16 -7.81
CA ILE A 151 -5.44 -0.92 -8.60
C ILE A 151 -6.02 -1.09 -10.00
N ARG A 152 -6.38 -2.28 -10.41
CA ARG A 152 -6.77 -2.64 -11.80
C ARG A 152 -7.89 -1.79 -12.41
N TYR A 153 -8.76 -1.22 -11.59
CA TYR A 153 -9.87 -0.36 -12.03
C TYR A 153 -9.65 1.12 -11.72
N ILE A 154 -8.45 1.49 -11.30
CA ILE A 154 -8.11 2.88 -10.95
C ILE A 154 -7.36 3.50 -12.12
N ASP A 155 -8.11 4.05 -13.07
CA ASP A 155 -7.54 4.66 -14.27
C ASP A 155 -6.77 5.96 -13.98
N ASP A 156 -7.01 6.56 -12.81
CA ASP A 156 -6.33 7.80 -12.41
C ASP A 156 -4.83 7.64 -12.15
N ILE A 157 -4.36 6.40 -11.92
CA ILE A 157 -2.95 6.08 -11.66
C ILE A 157 -2.52 5.02 -12.67
N PRO A 158 -1.69 5.39 -13.66
CA PRO A 158 -1.15 4.40 -14.58
C PRO A 158 -0.36 3.31 -13.86
N SER A 159 -0.62 2.05 -14.21
CA SER A 159 0.12 0.88 -13.70
C SER A 159 1.46 0.72 -14.41
N ASN A 160 2.22 1.82 -14.53
CA ASN A 160 3.58 1.79 -15.05
C ASN A 160 4.57 1.38 -13.96
N LEU A 161 5.76 0.97 -14.37
CA LEU A 161 6.79 0.46 -13.47
C LEU A 161 7.18 1.48 -12.39
N ASP A 162 7.27 2.76 -12.72
CA ASP A 162 7.63 3.80 -11.76
C ASP A 162 6.60 3.94 -10.63
N ASN A 163 5.32 3.87 -10.96
CA ASN A 163 4.24 3.93 -9.99
C ASN A 163 4.14 2.64 -9.17
N ILE A 164 4.37 1.47 -9.79
CA ILE A 164 4.40 0.18 -9.07
C ILE A 164 5.49 0.20 -8.02
N VAL A 165 6.69 0.66 -8.34
CA VAL A 165 7.81 0.79 -7.40
C VAL A 165 7.44 1.66 -6.19
N ILE A 166 6.75 2.79 -6.41
CA ILE A 166 6.28 3.66 -5.32
C ILE A 166 5.28 2.93 -4.43
N LEU A 167 4.30 2.25 -5.03
CA LEU A 167 3.25 1.53 -4.30
C LEU A 167 3.78 0.29 -3.55
N MET A 168 4.90 -0.28 -4.01
CA MET A 168 5.58 -1.41 -3.37
C MET A 168 6.54 -0.99 -2.26
N ALA A 169 6.87 0.29 -2.11
CA ALA A 169 7.83 0.76 -1.12
C ALA A 169 7.41 0.42 0.32
N ASP A 170 8.28 -0.27 1.04
CA ASP A 170 8.08 -0.75 2.41
C ASP A 170 9.04 -0.12 3.42
N ASP A 171 9.93 0.75 2.97
CA ASP A 171 10.91 1.48 3.77
C ASP A 171 11.23 2.82 3.10
N ILE A 172 11.40 3.89 3.87
CA ILE A 172 11.73 5.22 3.33
C ILE A 172 13.13 5.27 2.70
N ARG A 173 14.01 4.34 3.05
CA ARG A 173 15.38 4.20 2.54
C ARG A 173 15.48 3.36 1.27
N VAL A 174 14.34 2.91 0.72
CA VAL A 174 14.33 2.05 -0.47
C VAL A 174 15.02 2.72 -1.65
N ASP A 175 15.91 1.98 -2.30
CA ASP A 175 16.50 2.40 -3.56
C ASP A 175 15.55 2.05 -4.72
N LYS A 176 14.98 3.10 -5.34
CA LYS A 176 14.04 2.92 -6.46
C LYS A 176 14.64 2.20 -7.65
N ILE A 177 15.94 2.33 -7.88
CA ILE A 177 16.63 1.66 -9.00
C ILE A 177 16.67 0.16 -8.73
N VAL A 178 17.12 -0.23 -7.54
CA VAL A 178 17.15 -1.64 -7.12
C VAL A 178 15.74 -2.24 -7.10
N MET A 179 14.78 -1.51 -6.56
CA MET A 179 13.38 -1.96 -6.53
C MET A 179 12.81 -2.14 -7.96
N ARG A 180 13.15 -1.23 -8.87
CA ARG A 180 12.72 -1.29 -10.27
C ARG A 180 13.28 -2.49 -11.02
N GLU A 181 14.50 -2.91 -10.70
CA GLU A 181 15.11 -4.11 -11.27
C GLU A 181 14.52 -5.40 -10.70
N ALA A 182 14.02 -5.34 -9.47
CA ALA A 182 13.43 -6.48 -8.78
C ALA A 182 11.93 -6.71 -9.10
N VAL A 183 11.20 -5.67 -9.54
CA VAL A 183 9.78 -5.72 -9.95
C VAL A 183 9.65 -6.00 -11.44
#